data_cccd1f87eadf0457c1b694d99f8cb7fa
#
_entry.id   cccd1f87eadf0457c1b694d99f8cb7fa
#
_cell.length_a   1.000
_cell.length_b   1.000
_cell.length_c   1.000
_cell.angle_alpha   90.00
_cell.angle_beta   90.00
_cell.angle_gamma   90.00
#
_symmetry.space_group_name_H-M   'P 1'
#
loop_
_entity.id
_entity.type
_entity.pdbx_description
1 polymer ?
#
loop_
_entity_poly.entity_id
_entity_poly.type
_entity_poly.pdbx_seq_one_letter_code
_entity_poly.pdbx_strand_id
1 'polypeptide(L)'
;AAKQAAKQGMNTILSPQIPYYINRKQSKLPTEPMSQGHGTETVEAVYNYQPLKDVDAALQPYYKGVQANFWTEWVTEPSVLEYLMLPRLAAVAEAGWTPQEKRNYEDFKERIRKDAELYDLKGWNYGKHIMK
;
A
#
# COMPACT_ATOMS: atom_id res chain seq x y z
N ALA A 1 18.79 -6.84 -2.94
CA ALA A 1 19.36 -5.82 -2.05
C ALA A 1 19.05 -6.13 -0.57
N ALA A 2 17.78 -6.17 -0.11
CA ALA A 2 17.41 -6.31 1.30
C ALA A 2 17.99 -7.57 1.98
N LYS A 3 17.90 -8.74 1.34
CA LYS A 3 18.46 -9.99 1.88
C LYS A 3 19.99 -9.91 2.07
N GLN A 4 20.69 -9.21 1.18
CA GLN A 4 22.14 -9.03 1.30
C GLN A 4 22.48 -8.10 2.47
N ALA A 5 21.74 -7.01 2.65
CA ALA A 5 21.92 -6.10 3.78
C ALA A 5 21.67 -6.84 5.12
N ALA A 6 20.58 -7.59 5.20
CA ALA A 6 20.27 -8.40 6.41
C ALA A 6 21.37 -9.43 6.72
N LYS A 7 21.96 -10.09 5.71
CA LYS A 7 23.10 -11.01 5.90
C LYS A 7 24.36 -10.31 6.47
N GLN A 8 24.48 -9.01 6.26
CA GLN A 8 25.55 -8.19 6.81
C GLN A 8 25.19 -7.57 8.18
N GLY A 9 24.07 -7.98 8.78
CA GLY A 9 23.59 -7.47 10.07
C GLY A 9 22.95 -6.08 10.01
N MET A 10 22.59 -5.59 8.81
CA MET A 10 22.00 -4.27 8.65
C MET A 10 20.48 -4.32 8.78
N ASN A 11 19.92 -3.39 9.56
CA ASN A 11 18.47 -3.17 9.60
C ASN A 11 17.96 -2.67 8.25
N THR A 12 16.83 -3.20 7.82
CA THR A 12 16.27 -2.95 6.50
C THR A 12 14.79 -2.60 6.59
N ILE A 13 14.38 -1.55 5.90
CA ILE A 13 12.98 -1.21 5.63
C ILE A 13 12.71 -1.56 4.18
N LEU A 14 11.64 -2.31 3.91
CA LEU A 14 11.27 -2.71 2.56
C LEU A 14 10.44 -1.62 1.88
N SER A 15 10.93 -1.17 0.73
CA SER A 15 10.26 -0.17 -0.10
C SER A 15 10.19 -0.66 -1.56
N PRO A 16 9.44 -1.75 -1.84
CA PRO A 16 9.37 -2.29 -3.19
C PRO A 16 8.57 -1.37 -4.11
N GLN A 17 9.04 -1.21 -5.35
CA GLN A 17 8.32 -0.45 -6.35
C GLN A 17 6.92 -1.04 -6.59
N ILE A 18 6.83 -2.36 -6.69
CA ILE A 18 5.58 -3.11 -6.80
C ILE A 18 5.40 -3.89 -5.51
N PRO A 19 4.30 -3.71 -4.78
CA PRO A 19 3.13 -2.84 -5.07
C PRO A 19 3.13 -1.51 -4.30
N TYR A 20 4.25 -1.01 -3.78
CA TYR A 20 4.29 0.09 -2.81
C TYR A 20 4.61 1.47 -3.39
N TYR A 21 4.70 1.62 -4.72
CA TYR A 21 4.65 2.92 -5.37
C TYR A 21 3.17 3.30 -5.58
N ILE A 22 2.59 3.91 -4.55
CA ILE A 22 1.16 4.25 -4.50
C ILE A 22 0.81 5.55 -5.25
N ASN A 23 1.71 6.08 -6.05
CA ASN A 23 1.46 7.12 -7.05
C ASN A 23 1.05 6.55 -8.43
N ARG A 24 0.85 5.22 -8.53
CA ARG A 24 0.31 4.55 -9.71
C ARG A 24 -1.21 4.42 -9.61
N LYS A 25 -1.86 4.10 -10.75
CA LYS A 25 -3.29 3.80 -10.79
C LYS A 25 -3.66 2.71 -9.79
N GLN A 26 -4.80 2.82 -9.16
CA GLN A 26 -5.28 1.79 -8.25
C GLN A 26 -6.37 0.89 -8.84
N SER A 27 -6.84 1.22 -10.05
CA SER A 27 -7.81 0.42 -10.79
C SER A 27 -7.57 0.50 -12.30
N LYS A 28 -8.38 -0.24 -13.07
CA LYS A 28 -8.43 -0.15 -14.53
C LYS A 28 -9.59 0.71 -15.03
N LEU A 29 -10.24 1.46 -14.16
CA LEU A 29 -11.35 2.31 -14.53
C LEU A 29 -10.87 3.45 -15.43
N PRO A 30 -11.69 3.88 -16.41
CA PRO A 30 -11.33 4.99 -17.29
C PRO A 30 -11.26 6.35 -16.55
N THR A 31 -11.79 6.40 -15.34
CA THR A 31 -11.78 7.59 -14.45
C THR A 31 -10.53 7.71 -13.60
N GLU A 32 -9.58 6.77 -13.72
CA GLU A 32 -8.30 6.89 -13.02
C GLU A 32 -7.57 8.17 -13.41
N PRO A 33 -7.02 8.90 -12.44
CA PRO A 33 -6.23 10.09 -12.74
C PRO A 33 -4.95 9.73 -13.49
N MET A 34 -4.37 10.72 -14.16
CA MET A 34 -3.02 10.57 -14.70
C MET A 34 -2.05 10.23 -13.55
N SER A 35 -1.18 9.28 -13.79
CA SER A 35 -0.28 8.75 -12.76
C SER A 35 0.99 8.18 -13.36
N GLN A 36 1.98 7.93 -12.54
CA GLN A 36 3.27 7.42 -13.00
C GLN A 36 3.15 5.99 -13.59
N GLY A 37 3.70 5.81 -14.79
CA GLY A 37 3.85 4.49 -15.43
C GLY A 37 2.53 3.87 -15.88
N HIS A 38 2.62 2.64 -16.38
CA HIS A 38 1.48 1.90 -16.95
C HIS A 38 0.90 0.85 -15.98
N GLY A 39 1.48 0.70 -14.77
CA GLY A 39 1.06 -0.28 -13.80
C GLY A 39 -0.21 0.12 -13.06
N THR A 40 -0.94 -0.91 -12.59
CA THR A 40 -2.06 -0.74 -11.66
C THR A 40 -1.70 -1.48 -10.38
N GLU A 41 -1.63 -0.73 -9.28
CA GLU A 41 -1.37 -1.27 -7.95
C GLU A 41 -2.66 -1.19 -7.13
N THR A 42 -3.43 -2.28 -7.17
CA THR A 42 -4.73 -2.32 -6.47
C THR A 42 -4.54 -2.34 -4.96
N VAL A 43 -5.59 -1.97 -4.23
CA VAL A 43 -5.61 -2.09 -2.76
C VAL A 43 -5.35 -3.53 -2.33
N GLU A 44 -5.92 -4.51 -3.05
CA GLU A 44 -5.70 -5.93 -2.80
C GLU A 44 -4.24 -6.35 -2.99
N ALA A 45 -3.60 -5.89 -4.07
CA ALA A 45 -2.19 -6.19 -4.31
C ALA A 45 -1.29 -5.62 -3.21
N VAL A 46 -1.57 -4.40 -2.75
CA VAL A 46 -0.86 -3.75 -1.64
C VAL A 46 -1.09 -4.53 -0.34
N TYR A 47 -2.33 -4.90 -0.04
CA TYR A 47 -2.70 -5.65 1.17
C TYR A 47 -2.04 -7.03 1.22
N ASN A 48 -2.04 -7.74 0.10
CA ASN A 48 -1.53 -9.11 -0.01
C ASN A 48 0.00 -9.19 -0.09
N TYR A 49 0.69 -8.06 -0.12
CA TYR A 49 2.15 -8.08 -0.07
C TYR A 49 2.65 -8.75 1.21
N GLN A 50 3.62 -9.63 1.07
CA GLN A 50 4.21 -10.41 2.16
C GLN A 50 5.67 -10.01 2.38
N PRO A 51 5.94 -9.09 3.30
CA PRO A 51 7.29 -8.54 3.50
C PRO A 51 8.36 -9.60 3.82
N LEU A 52 7.97 -10.67 4.53
CA LEU A 52 8.88 -11.72 4.98
C LEU A 52 8.80 -12.99 4.13
N LYS A 53 8.11 -12.95 2.98
CA LYS A 53 8.05 -14.11 2.07
C LYS A 53 9.47 -14.51 1.64
N ASP A 54 9.78 -15.78 1.77
CA ASP A 54 11.07 -16.37 1.40
C ASP A 54 12.29 -15.76 2.14
N VAL A 55 12.05 -15.21 3.32
CA VAL A 55 13.12 -14.71 4.20
C VAL A 55 13.43 -15.73 5.28
N ASP A 56 14.70 -16.15 5.34
CA ASP A 56 15.19 -17.08 6.35
C ASP A 56 14.90 -16.56 7.76
N ALA A 57 14.42 -17.40 8.67
CA ALA A 57 14.03 -17.00 10.02
C ALA A 57 15.13 -16.22 10.77
N ALA A 58 16.41 -16.62 10.59
CA ALA A 58 17.55 -15.94 11.18
C ALA A 58 17.77 -14.50 10.69
N LEU A 59 17.22 -14.15 9.52
CA LEU A 59 17.35 -12.82 8.93
C LEU A 59 16.13 -11.93 9.20
N GLN A 60 14.99 -12.50 9.59
CA GLN A 60 13.76 -11.74 9.83
C GLN A 60 13.93 -10.60 10.84
N PRO A 61 14.72 -10.74 11.94
CA PRO A 61 14.91 -9.65 12.89
C PRO A 61 15.52 -8.37 12.31
N TYR A 62 16.19 -8.47 11.16
CA TYR A 62 16.76 -7.30 10.46
C TYR A 62 15.74 -6.56 9.59
N TYR A 63 14.57 -7.14 9.30
CA TYR A 63 13.50 -6.49 8.57
C TYR A 63 12.61 -5.72 9.53
N LYS A 64 12.76 -4.38 9.56
CA LYS A 64 12.12 -3.52 10.56
C LYS A 64 10.76 -2.96 10.15
N GLY A 65 10.38 -3.14 8.89
CA GLY A 65 9.09 -2.68 8.41
C GLY A 65 9.03 -2.49 6.91
N VAL A 66 7.96 -1.84 6.51
CA VAL A 66 7.65 -1.51 5.11
C VAL A 66 7.48 -0.01 4.95
N GLN A 67 7.70 0.47 3.73
CA GLN A 67 7.51 1.86 3.36
C GLN A 67 6.83 1.93 1.99
N ALA A 68 5.76 2.68 1.88
CA ALA A 68 5.22 3.07 0.58
C ALA A 68 5.85 4.39 0.13
N ASN A 69 5.99 4.55 -1.18
CA ASN A 69 6.48 5.78 -1.79
C ASN A 69 5.38 6.44 -2.60
N PHE A 70 5.35 7.75 -2.52
CA PHE A 70 4.47 8.58 -3.33
C PHE A 70 5.29 9.68 -4.00
N TRP A 71 5.28 9.69 -5.34
CA TRP A 71 5.97 10.67 -6.17
C TRP A 71 4.94 11.58 -6.84
N THR A 72 5.20 12.87 -6.88
CA THR A 72 4.19 13.89 -7.18
C THR A 72 4.25 14.46 -8.58
N GLU A 73 5.04 13.88 -9.49
CA GLU A 73 5.24 14.38 -10.85
C GLU A 73 3.93 14.56 -11.66
N TRP A 74 2.91 13.75 -11.33
CA TRP A 74 1.61 13.76 -12.01
C TRP A 74 0.47 14.24 -11.11
N VAL A 75 0.79 14.78 -9.94
CA VAL A 75 -0.22 15.28 -8.99
C VAL A 75 -0.47 16.76 -9.27
N THR A 76 -1.63 17.06 -9.81
CA THR A 76 -2.02 18.43 -10.18
C THR A 76 -2.76 19.16 -9.06
N GLU A 77 -3.37 18.41 -8.14
CA GLU A 77 -4.17 18.96 -7.04
C GLU A 77 -4.26 17.97 -5.87
N PRO A 78 -4.56 18.44 -4.65
CA PRO A 78 -4.64 17.58 -3.46
C PRO A 78 -5.61 16.42 -3.59
N SER A 79 -6.74 16.60 -4.27
CA SER A 79 -7.74 15.55 -4.47
C SER A 79 -7.21 14.34 -5.27
N VAL A 80 -6.26 14.56 -6.17
CA VAL A 80 -5.58 13.48 -6.91
C VAL A 80 -4.65 12.70 -5.98
N LEU A 81 -3.91 13.41 -5.11
CA LEU A 81 -3.06 12.78 -4.10
C LEU A 81 -3.89 11.91 -3.15
N GLU A 82 -4.96 12.46 -2.60
CA GLU A 82 -5.88 11.75 -1.71
C GLU A 82 -6.43 10.50 -2.38
N TYR A 83 -6.94 10.62 -3.61
CA TYR A 83 -7.44 9.48 -4.39
C TYR A 83 -6.40 8.38 -4.54
N LEU A 84 -5.18 8.74 -4.95
CA LEU A 84 -4.12 7.77 -5.18
C LEU A 84 -3.61 7.12 -3.88
N MET A 85 -3.67 7.82 -2.76
CA MET A 85 -3.25 7.29 -1.46
C MET A 85 -4.33 6.42 -0.80
N LEU A 86 -5.58 6.87 -0.83
CA LEU A 86 -6.66 6.27 -0.05
C LEU A 86 -7.49 5.29 -0.90
N PRO A 87 -7.81 4.10 -0.39
CA PRO A 87 -7.45 3.55 0.92
C PRO A 87 -6.15 2.72 0.94
N ARG A 88 -5.31 2.74 -0.12
CA ARG A 88 -4.08 1.92 -0.19
C ARG A 88 -3.15 2.14 0.98
N LEU A 89 -3.09 3.35 1.53
CA LEU A 89 -2.25 3.63 2.70
C LEU A 89 -2.66 2.80 3.92
N ALA A 90 -3.96 2.57 4.12
CA ALA A 90 -4.45 1.68 5.16
C ALA A 90 -3.99 0.22 4.92
N ALA A 91 -3.98 -0.22 3.65
CA ALA A 91 -3.48 -1.55 3.29
C ALA A 91 -1.97 -1.70 3.57
N VAL A 92 -1.18 -0.67 3.30
CA VAL A 92 0.26 -0.64 3.64
C VAL A 92 0.45 -0.73 5.15
N ALA A 93 -0.32 0.04 5.91
CA ALA A 93 -0.25 0.04 7.38
C ALA A 93 -0.57 -1.35 7.94
N GLU A 94 -1.62 -1.99 7.47
CA GLU A 94 -1.99 -3.33 7.93
C GLU A 94 -0.96 -4.39 7.50
N ALA A 95 -0.44 -4.32 6.29
CA ALA A 95 0.60 -5.24 5.84
C ALA A 95 1.90 -5.14 6.65
N GLY A 96 2.20 -3.95 7.18
CA GLY A 96 3.37 -3.74 8.03
C GLY A 96 3.13 -4.05 9.52
N TRP A 97 1.90 -3.93 10.00
CA TRP A 97 1.57 -4.02 11.42
C TRP A 97 0.97 -5.37 11.84
N THR A 98 0.14 -5.97 10.97
CA THR A 98 -0.59 -7.18 11.29
C THR A 98 0.17 -8.42 10.82
N PRO A 99 0.42 -9.40 11.72
CA PRO A 99 1.02 -10.67 11.33
C PRO A 99 0.27 -11.34 10.17
N GLN A 100 1.01 -11.93 9.24
CA GLN A 100 0.47 -12.48 7.99
C GLN A 100 -0.69 -13.47 8.23
N GLU A 101 -0.57 -14.32 9.23
CA GLU A 101 -1.56 -15.35 9.58
C GLU A 101 -2.86 -14.79 10.16
N LYS A 102 -2.86 -13.50 10.56
CA LYS A 102 -4.04 -12.79 11.07
C LYS A 102 -4.69 -11.87 10.04
N ARG A 103 -4.08 -11.72 8.85
CA ARG A 103 -4.61 -10.85 7.81
C ARG A 103 -5.75 -11.54 7.06
N ASN A 104 -6.85 -10.81 6.87
CA ASN A 104 -8.02 -11.23 6.11
C ASN A 104 -8.50 -10.07 5.26
N TYR A 105 -8.44 -10.20 3.94
CA TYR A 105 -8.76 -9.10 3.03
C TYR A 105 -10.26 -8.74 3.04
N GLU A 106 -11.15 -9.71 3.21
CA GLU A 106 -12.59 -9.43 3.31
C GLU A 106 -12.92 -8.63 4.58
N ASP A 107 -12.35 -9.02 5.73
CA ASP A 107 -12.48 -8.26 6.96
C ASP A 107 -11.86 -6.86 6.83
N PHE A 108 -10.72 -6.74 6.17
CA PHE A 108 -10.12 -5.44 5.86
C PHE A 108 -11.06 -4.56 5.05
N LYS A 109 -11.73 -5.08 4.01
CA LYS A 109 -12.70 -4.31 3.22
C LYS A 109 -13.86 -3.80 4.07
N GLU A 110 -14.38 -4.61 4.99
CA GLU A 110 -15.46 -4.18 5.89
C GLU A 110 -15.00 -3.02 6.81
N ARG A 111 -13.77 -3.07 7.30
CA ARG A 111 -13.20 -1.98 8.11
C ARG A 111 -12.99 -0.72 7.28
N ILE A 112 -12.50 -0.86 6.04
CA ILE A 112 -12.33 0.28 5.12
C ILE A 112 -13.67 0.95 4.77
N ARG A 113 -14.77 0.19 4.69
CA ARG A 113 -16.12 0.79 4.52
C ARG A 113 -16.47 1.74 5.67
N LYS A 114 -16.09 1.41 6.89
CA LYS A 114 -16.28 2.29 8.05
C LYS A 114 -15.34 3.50 8.00
N ASP A 115 -14.09 3.29 7.59
CA ASP A 115 -13.13 4.39 7.42
C ASP A 115 -13.59 5.37 6.31
N ALA A 116 -14.31 4.87 5.30
CA ALA A 116 -14.88 5.71 4.23
C ALA A 116 -15.84 6.78 4.75
N GLU A 117 -16.58 6.49 5.83
CA GLU A 117 -17.43 7.48 6.50
C GLU A 117 -16.59 8.66 7.03
N LEU A 118 -15.41 8.37 7.57
CA LEU A 118 -14.47 9.40 8.01
C LEU A 118 -13.90 10.17 6.82
N TYR A 119 -13.56 9.51 5.71
CA TYR A 119 -13.08 10.19 4.51
C TYR A 119 -14.13 11.15 3.95
N ASP A 120 -15.39 10.69 3.87
CA ASP A 120 -16.50 11.54 3.43
C ASP A 120 -16.74 12.72 4.39
N LEU A 121 -16.67 12.52 5.71
CA LEU A 121 -16.79 13.58 6.72
C LEU A 121 -15.67 14.63 6.59
N LYS A 122 -14.46 14.20 6.24
CA LYS A 122 -13.30 15.07 6.04
C LYS A 122 -13.28 15.73 4.65
N GLY A 123 -14.15 15.31 3.74
CA GLY A 123 -14.15 15.76 2.34
C GLY A 123 -12.96 15.23 1.54
N TRP A 124 -12.33 14.15 1.98
CA TRP A 124 -11.19 13.55 1.28
C TRP A 124 -11.65 12.72 0.09
N ASN A 125 -10.89 12.81 -1.00
CA ASN A 125 -11.11 11.94 -2.14
C ASN A 125 -10.43 10.57 -1.93
N TYR A 126 -11.06 9.50 -2.42
CA TYR A 126 -10.51 8.14 -2.27
C TYR A 126 -11.06 7.18 -3.34
N GLY A 127 -10.42 6.05 -3.52
CA GLY A 127 -10.80 5.02 -4.47
C GLY A 127 -12.09 4.29 -4.08
N LYS A 128 -13.25 4.87 -4.35
CA LYS A 128 -14.59 4.31 -4.00
C LYS A 128 -14.90 2.97 -4.65
N HIS A 129 -14.14 2.56 -5.67
CA HIS A 129 -14.35 1.28 -6.35
C HIS A 129 -14.11 0.05 -5.46
N ILE A 130 -13.31 0.18 -4.39
CA ILE A 130 -13.10 -0.90 -3.42
C ILE A 130 -14.36 -1.22 -2.60
N MET A 131 -15.31 -0.26 -2.54
CA MET A 131 -16.54 -0.41 -1.76
C MET A 131 -17.60 -1.26 -2.48
N LYS A 132 -17.40 -1.53 -3.76
CA LYS A 132 -18.27 -2.37 -4.60
C LYS A 132 -17.82 -3.83 -4.53
#